data_7151ced34a3a4825a913b9fb2dc27066
#
_entry.id   7151ced34a3a4825a913b9fb2dc27066
#
_cell.length_a   1.000
_cell.length_b   1.000
_cell.length_c   1.000
_cell.angle_alpha   90.00
_cell.angle_beta   90.00
_cell.angle_gamma   90.00
#
_symmetry.space_group_name_H-M   'P 1'
#
loop_
_entity.id
_entity.type
_entity.pdbx_description
1 polymer ?
#
loop_
_entity_poly.entity_id
_entity_poly.type
_entity_poly.pdbx_seq_one_letter_code
_entity_poly.pdbx_strand_id
1 'polypeptide(L)'
;CVTSGSALLNVAPAAAEAYYQNRPLIIISADRPTQWIDQQDGQTIQQHQTLEPNVRKSVTLPEPHNEEEHWFCNRLINEALHATRLNGGGPVHINVPISEPLFEYNVPQLPNERKISLHPASTDDNYVYEMAADFFSGKKPMIILGQLIPEVVGNTLDAIEALKKCAVIIQEKLADDDIAPAQPTDEVLKMIGEDEAYHPDHLLYIGGTIVSKRLRQFLRKSKCKMSIVVNESGACCDT
;
A
#
# COMPACT_ATOMS: atom_id res chain seq x y z
N CYS A 1 -5.89 -7.16 21.79
CA CYS A 1 -5.47 -8.45 21.22
C CYS A 1 -6.22 -9.57 21.91
N VAL A 2 -6.57 -10.63 21.16
CA VAL A 2 -7.24 -11.83 21.66
C VAL A 2 -6.57 -13.08 21.09
N THR A 3 -6.70 -14.20 21.81
CA THR A 3 -6.27 -15.50 21.32
C THR A 3 -7.25 -16.03 20.26
N SER A 4 -6.90 -17.13 19.60
CA SER A 4 -7.74 -17.77 18.59
C SER A 4 -9.03 -18.38 19.15
N GLY A 5 -9.96 -18.70 18.27
CA GLY A 5 -11.23 -19.36 18.60
C GLY A 5 -12.30 -18.39 19.09
N SER A 6 -13.19 -18.87 19.95
CA SER A 6 -14.36 -18.11 20.43
C SER A 6 -14.01 -16.85 21.24
N ALA A 7 -12.75 -16.67 21.64
CA ALA A 7 -12.29 -15.43 22.29
C ALA A 7 -12.50 -14.21 21.38
N LEU A 8 -12.38 -14.37 20.06
CA LEU A 8 -12.66 -13.30 19.10
C LEU A 8 -14.13 -12.82 19.18
N LEU A 9 -15.08 -13.74 19.37
CA LEU A 9 -16.49 -13.40 19.41
C LEU A 9 -16.86 -12.53 20.64
N ASN A 10 -16.08 -12.60 21.71
CA ASN A 10 -16.30 -11.78 22.90
C ASN A 10 -16.04 -10.27 22.68
N VAL A 11 -15.31 -9.92 21.62
CA VAL A 11 -15.10 -8.50 21.27
C VAL A 11 -16.17 -7.93 20.34
N ALA A 12 -17.06 -8.77 19.79
CA ALA A 12 -18.07 -8.35 18.84
C ALA A 12 -19.01 -7.24 19.37
N PRO A 13 -19.50 -7.26 20.63
CA PRO A 13 -20.29 -6.14 21.16
C PRO A 13 -19.51 -4.83 21.19
N ALA A 14 -18.25 -4.86 21.59
CA ALA A 14 -17.39 -3.68 21.61
C ALA A 14 -17.06 -3.17 20.20
N ALA A 15 -16.88 -4.08 19.24
CA ALA A 15 -16.69 -3.72 17.84
C ALA A 15 -17.93 -3.02 17.28
N ALA A 16 -19.12 -3.56 17.53
CA ALA A 16 -20.38 -2.95 17.09
C ALA A 16 -20.56 -1.55 17.70
N GLU A 17 -20.34 -1.38 18.98
CA GLU A 17 -20.45 -0.08 19.64
C GLU A 17 -19.46 0.93 19.06
N ALA A 18 -18.19 0.54 18.88
CA ALA A 18 -17.17 1.37 18.28
C ALA A 18 -17.51 1.74 16.81
N TYR A 19 -18.14 0.83 16.07
CA TYR A 19 -18.55 1.06 14.69
C TYR A 19 -19.60 2.17 14.59
N TYR A 20 -20.68 2.08 15.40
CA TYR A 20 -21.77 3.06 15.37
C TYR A 20 -21.38 4.40 15.99
N GLN A 21 -20.40 4.41 16.90
CA GLN A 21 -19.85 5.64 17.45
C GLN A 21 -18.70 6.24 16.63
N ASN A 22 -18.29 5.61 15.51
CA ASN A 22 -17.13 6.03 14.71
C ASN A 22 -15.84 6.14 15.55
N ARG A 23 -15.64 5.20 16.48
CA ARG A 23 -14.46 5.19 17.35
C ARG A 23 -13.38 4.26 16.77
N PRO A 24 -12.15 4.75 16.61
CA PRO A 24 -11.03 3.91 16.24
C PRO A 24 -10.81 2.80 17.26
N LEU A 25 -10.83 1.55 16.80
CA LEU A 25 -10.53 0.37 17.61
C LEU A 25 -9.77 -0.62 16.72
N ILE A 26 -8.61 -1.06 17.16
CA ILE A 26 -7.81 -2.07 16.45
C ILE A 26 -7.97 -3.39 17.20
N ILE A 27 -8.59 -4.35 16.54
CA ILE A 27 -8.80 -5.70 17.04
C ILE A 27 -7.76 -6.60 16.36
N ILE A 28 -6.88 -7.20 17.13
CA ILE A 28 -5.88 -8.17 16.64
C ILE A 28 -6.22 -9.52 17.25
N SER A 29 -6.52 -10.51 16.41
CA SER A 29 -6.76 -11.89 16.82
C SER A 29 -5.64 -12.80 16.33
N ALA A 30 -5.05 -13.61 17.21
CA ALA A 30 -4.31 -14.77 16.75
C ALA A 30 -5.28 -15.75 16.08
N ASP A 31 -4.78 -16.53 15.14
CA ASP A 31 -5.53 -17.61 14.50
C ASP A 31 -4.64 -18.84 14.29
N ARG A 32 -5.26 -19.99 14.08
CA ARG A 32 -4.56 -21.17 13.59
C ARG A 32 -4.30 -21.05 12.09
N PRO A 33 -3.25 -21.68 11.55
CA PRO A 33 -3.04 -21.76 10.12
C PRO A 33 -4.26 -22.34 9.41
N THR A 34 -4.57 -21.78 8.24
CA THR A 34 -5.84 -22.01 7.52
C THR A 34 -6.12 -23.50 7.26
N GLN A 35 -5.08 -24.32 7.06
CA GLN A 35 -5.22 -25.77 6.83
C GLN A 35 -5.74 -26.56 8.04
N TRP A 36 -5.69 -26.01 9.24
CA TRP A 36 -6.17 -26.65 10.46
C TRP A 36 -7.57 -26.22 10.88
N ILE A 37 -8.13 -25.19 10.25
CA ILE A 37 -9.51 -24.73 10.51
C ILE A 37 -10.47 -25.85 10.09
N ASP A 38 -11.45 -26.15 10.96
CA ASP A 38 -12.44 -27.22 10.80
C ASP A 38 -11.84 -28.65 10.71
N GLN A 39 -10.60 -28.84 11.16
CA GLN A 39 -9.95 -30.15 11.21
C GLN A 39 -9.91 -30.73 12.63
N GLN A 40 -10.84 -30.35 13.50
CA GLN A 40 -10.95 -30.77 14.91
C GLN A 40 -9.77 -30.26 15.78
N ASP A 41 -9.00 -29.30 15.30
CA ASP A 41 -7.98 -28.63 16.10
C ASP A 41 -8.61 -27.73 17.16
N GLY A 42 -8.01 -27.67 18.34
CA GLY A 42 -8.51 -26.87 19.46
C GLY A 42 -8.42 -25.36 19.19
N GLN A 43 -9.36 -24.60 19.74
CA GLN A 43 -9.43 -23.14 19.63
C GLN A 43 -9.51 -22.64 18.17
N THR A 44 -10.22 -23.35 17.30
CA THR A 44 -10.47 -22.94 15.92
C THR A 44 -11.92 -22.56 15.70
N ILE A 45 -12.13 -21.50 14.95
CA ILE A 45 -13.40 -21.09 14.33
C ILE A 45 -13.08 -20.41 13.01
N GLN A 46 -14.07 -20.18 12.17
CA GLN A 46 -13.93 -19.35 10.98
C GLN A 46 -13.77 -17.88 11.40
N GLN A 47 -12.52 -17.39 11.52
CA GLN A 47 -12.24 -16.03 12.00
C GLN A 47 -12.23 -14.98 10.89
N HIS A 48 -11.96 -15.41 9.65
CA HIS A 48 -11.99 -14.52 8.50
C HIS A 48 -13.32 -13.78 8.39
N GLN A 49 -13.31 -12.47 8.40
CA GLN A 49 -14.50 -11.61 8.29
C GLN A 49 -15.60 -11.82 9.35
N THR A 50 -15.31 -12.54 10.42
CA THR A 50 -16.31 -12.87 11.47
C THR A 50 -16.94 -11.64 12.13
N LEU A 51 -16.22 -10.51 12.22
CA LEU A 51 -16.73 -9.28 12.81
C LEU A 51 -17.44 -8.36 11.82
N GLU A 52 -17.50 -8.70 10.53
CA GLU A 52 -18.29 -7.94 9.57
C GLU A 52 -19.80 -8.14 9.83
N PRO A 53 -20.64 -7.12 9.61
CA PRO A 53 -20.36 -5.80 9.05
C PRO A 53 -19.93 -4.73 10.08
N ASN A 54 -19.58 -5.10 11.30
CA ASN A 54 -19.32 -4.16 12.40
C ASN A 54 -17.84 -3.72 12.49
N VAL A 55 -17.09 -3.79 11.40
CA VAL A 55 -15.75 -3.23 11.27
C VAL A 55 -15.61 -2.51 9.93
N ARG A 56 -14.74 -1.49 9.88
CA ARG A 56 -14.47 -0.73 8.65
C ARG A 56 -13.60 -1.51 7.67
N LYS A 57 -12.74 -2.35 8.19
CA LYS A 57 -11.86 -3.22 7.42
C LYS A 57 -11.56 -4.48 8.22
N SER A 58 -11.63 -5.62 7.56
CA SER A 58 -11.13 -6.89 8.08
C SER A 58 -10.05 -7.41 7.16
N VAL A 59 -8.89 -7.76 7.71
CA VAL A 59 -7.78 -8.34 6.97
C VAL A 59 -7.31 -9.61 7.66
N THR A 60 -6.94 -10.62 6.87
CA THR A 60 -6.23 -11.81 7.34
C THR A 60 -4.83 -11.79 6.75
N LEU A 61 -3.82 -11.78 7.60
CA LEU A 61 -2.44 -11.76 7.17
C LEU A 61 -2.02 -13.14 6.67
N PRO A 62 -1.28 -13.26 5.58
CA PRO A 62 -0.54 -14.49 5.32
C PRO A 62 0.56 -14.67 6.37
N GLU A 63 0.98 -15.90 6.60
CA GLU A 63 2.21 -16.19 7.32
C GLU A 63 3.38 -16.01 6.35
N PRO A 64 4.25 -14.98 6.51
CA PRO A 64 5.17 -14.60 5.45
C PRO A 64 6.38 -15.54 5.40
N HIS A 65 6.61 -16.17 4.24
CA HIS A 65 7.75 -17.05 3.96
C HIS A 65 8.75 -16.43 2.96
N ASN A 66 8.40 -15.30 2.36
CA ASN A 66 9.23 -14.59 1.37
C ASN A 66 8.97 -13.09 1.41
N GLU A 67 9.79 -12.32 0.68
CA GLU A 67 9.71 -10.84 0.67
C GLU A 67 8.37 -10.33 0.10
N GLU A 68 7.74 -11.01 -0.85
CA GLU A 68 6.47 -10.59 -1.43
C GLU A 68 5.32 -10.75 -0.41
N GLU A 69 5.31 -11.86 0.33
CA GLU A 69 4.33 -12.09 1.40
C GLU A 69 4.53 -11.12 2.57
N HIS A 70 5.79 -10.81 2.92
CA HIS A 70 6.10 -9.80 3.93
C HIS A 70 5.62 -8.40 3.50
N TRP A 71 5.89 -8.01 2.26
CA TRP A 71 5.36 -6.78 1.67
C TRP A 71 3.82 -6.76 1.71
N PHE A 72 3.18 -7.89 1.41
CA PHE A 72 1.72 -8.00 1.42
C PHE A 72 1.14 -7.85 2.84
N CYS A 73 1.76 -8.47 3.85
CA CYS A 73 1.39 -8.25 5.25
C CYS A 73 1.47 -6.77 5.63
N ASN A 74 2.59 -6.12 5.30
CA ASN A 74 2.81 -4.70 5.58
C ASN A 74 1.72 -3.83 4.94
N ARG A 75 1.37 -4.09 3.67
CA ARG A 75 0.30 -3.38 2.97
C ARG A 75 -1.05 -3.57 3.65
N LEU A 76 -1.44 -4.82 3.98
CA LEU A 76 -2.72 -5.11 4.62
C LEU A 76 -2.85 -4.42 5.99
N ILE A 77 -1.78 -4.39 6.77
CA ILE A 77 -1.74 -3.70 8.06
C ILE A 77 -1.94 -2.20 7.87
N ASN A 78 -1.21 -1.57 6.92
CA ASN A 78 -1.38 -0.15 6.63
C ASN A 78 -2.82 0.16 6.16
N GLU A 79 -3.40 -0.65 5.28
CA GLU A 79 -4.80 -0.50 4.85
C GLU A 79 -5.78 -0.56 6.03
N ALA A 80 -5.60 -1.51 6.95
CA ALA A 80 -6.44 -1.62 8.14
C ALA A 80 -6.28 -0.41 9.05
N LEU A 81 -5.04 0.03 9.31
CA LEU A 81 -4.77 1.20 10.14
C LEU A 81 -5.38 2.49 9.55
N HIS A 82 -5.32 2.68 8.23
CA HIS A 82 -5.95 3.82 7.57
C HIS A 82 -7.47 3.79 7.71
N ALA A 83 -8.09 2.61 7.59
CA ALA A 83 -9.54 2.47 7.72
C ALA A 83 -10.06 2.90 9.11
N THR A 84 -9.20 2.93 10.14
CA THR A 84 -9.59 3.45 11.46
C THR A 84 -9.95 4.94 11.45
N ARG A 85 -9.50 5.70 10.43
CA ARG A 85 -9.65 7.17 10.35
C ARG A 85 -10.37 7.66 9.10
N LEU A 86 -10.36 6.86 8.02
CA LEU A 86 -11.03 7.22 6.76
C LEU A 86 -12.55 7.14 6.89
N ASN A 87 -13.26 7.97 6.12
CA ASN A 87 -14.73 7.97 6.00
C ASN A 87 -15.46 7.96 7.37
N GLY A 88 -15.01 8.78 8.29
CA GLY A 88 -15.55 8.87 9.64
C GLY A 88 -14.90 7.91 10.64
N GLY A 89 -14.07 7.00 10.17
CA GLY A 89 -13.34 6.08 11.03
C GLY A 89 -14.17 4.96 11.67
N GLY A 90 -13.51 4.15 12.48
CA GLY A 90 -14.16 3.06 13.21
C GLY A 90 -13.22 1.89 13.52
N PRO A 91 -13.79 0.76 13.99
CA PRO A 91 -13.02 -0.43 14.33
C PRO A 91 -12.51 -1.15 13.09
N VAL A 92 -11.37 -1.83 13.25
CA VAL A 92 -10.78 -2.73 12.24
C VAL A 92 -10.37 -4.04 12.87
N HIS A 93 -10.34 -5.10 12.09
CA HIS A 93 -9.93 -6.42 12.51
C HIS A 93 -8.72 -6.90 11.69
N ILE A 94 -7.68 -7.31 12.39
CA ILE A 94 -6.47 -7.91 11.83
C ILE A 94 -6.37 -9.33 12.38
N ASN A 95 -6.65 -10.31 11.53
CA ASN A 95 -6.53 -11.73 11.85
C ASN A 95 -5.13 -12.21 11.49
N VAL A 96 -4.45 -12.86 12.44
CA VAL A 96 -3.05 -13.23 12.34
C VAL A 96 -2.89 -14.75 12.53
N PRO A 97 -2.93 -15.54 11.44
CA PRO A 97 -2.56 -16.94 11.49
C PRO A 97 -1.11 -17.11 11.91
N ILE A 98 -0.83 -18.03 12.84
CA ILE A 98 0.51 -18.27 13.38
C ILE A 98 0.72 -19.79 13.50
N SER A 99 1.76 -20.29 12.85
CA SER A 99 2.23 -21.67 12.99
C SER A 99 3.05 -21.89 14.26
N GLU A 100 3.13 -23.12 14.73
CA GLU A 100 4.07 -23.49 15.79
C GLU A 100 5.53 -23.52 15.28
N PRO A 101 6.52 -23.24 16.13
CA PRO A 101 6.44 -23.05 17.58
C PRO A 101 6.04 -21.62 18.01
N LEU A 102 5.12 -21.49 18.97
CA LEU A 102 4.58 -20.19 19.40
C LEU A 102 5.47 -19.47 20.44
N PHE A 103 6.43 -20.13 21.05
CA PHE A 103 7.20 -19.61 22.21
C PHE A 103 8.68 -19.45 21.91
N GLU A 104 9.10 -19.51 20.66
CA GLU A 104 10.47 -19.27 20.26
C GLU A 104 10.64 -17.82 19.79
N TYR A 105 11.30 -17.01 20.61
CA TYR A 105 11.56 -15.60 20.32
C TYR A 105 13.04 -15.45 19.94
N ASN A 106 13.31 -15.52 18.65
CA ASN A 106 14.68 -15.49 18.11
C ASN A 106 15.04 -14.17 17.41
N VAL A 107 14.17 -13.18 17.49
CA VAL A 107 14.40 -11.84 16.90
C VAL A 107 14.93 -10.90 17.96
N PRO A 108 16.18 -10.43 17.86
CA PRO A 108 16.77 -9.55 18.88
C PRO A 108 16.17 -8.14 18.88
N GLN A 109 15.61 -7.71 17.76
CA GLN A 109 15.00 -6.40 17.57
C GLN A 109 13.86 -6.49 16.56
N LEU A 110 12.78 -5.75 16.80
CA LEU A 110 11.69 -5.64 15.83
C LEU A 110 12.20 -4.90 14.58
N PRO A 111 11.81 -5.35 13.37
CA PRO A 111 12.18 -4.70 12.13
C PRO A 111 11.56 -3.30 12.04
N ASN A 112 12.22 -2.43 11.28
CA ASN A 112 11.66 -1.12 10.95
C ASN A 112 10.76 -1.26 9.73
N GLU A 113 9.48 -1.41 9.97
CA GLU A 113 8.48 -1.62 8.93
C GLU A 113 8.15 -0.33 8.17
N ARG A 114 7.82 -0.49 6.88
CA ARG A 114 7.40 0.60 6.03
C ARG A 114 6.03 1.14 6.48
N LYS A 115 5.94 2.46 6.57
CA LYS A 115 4.70 3.18 6.88
C LYS A 115 4.17 3.85 5.62
N ILE A 116 2.89 3.64 5.34
CA ILE A 116 2.17 4.35 4.29
C ILE A 116 1.39 5.49 4.95
N SER A 117 1.58 6.71 4.49
CA SER A 117 0.82 7.88 4.97
C SER A 117 -0.17 8.31 3.89
N LEU A 118 -1.41 8.59 4.28
CA LEU A 118 -2.44 9.12 3.38
C LEU A 118 -2.61 10.62 3.63
N HIS A 119 -2.58 11.38 2.55
CA HIS A 119 -2.76 12.83 2.56
C HIS A 119 -3.95 13.18 1.65
N PRO A 120 -5.01 13.82 2.18
CA PRO A 120 -6.15 14.22 1.36
C PRO A 120 -5.78 15.38 0.42
N ALA A 121 -6.56 15.58 -0.63
CA ALA A 121 -6.36 16.66 -1.60
C ALA A 121 -6.43 18.09 -0.97
N SER A 122 -7.01 18.20 0.23
CA SER A 122 -7.04 19.45 1.01
C SER A 122 -5.81 19.66 1.90
N THR A 123 -4.75 18.90 1.66
CA THR A 123 -3.48 19.04 2.40
C THR A 123 -2.89 20.44 2.19
N ASP A 124 -2.32 21.02 3.26
CA ASP A 124 -1.69 22.33 3.23
C ASP A 124 -0.61 22.40 2.14
N ASP A 125 -0.62 23.49 1.37
CA ASP A 125 0.35 23.75 0.30
C ASP A 125 1.79 23.69 0.81
N ASN A 126 2.09 24.15 2.02
CA ASN A 126 3.43 24.07 2.60
C ASN A 126 3.90 22.63 2.74
N TYR A 127 3.02 21.72 3.15
CA TYR A 127 3.34 20.29 3.23
C TYR A 127 3.63 19.70 1.85
N VAL A 128 2.84 20.10 0.83
CA VAL A 128 3.06 19.68 -0.56
C VAL A 128 4.42 20.15 -1.07
N TYR A 129 4.81 21.41 -0.75
CA TYR A 129 6.12 21.95 -1.11
C TYR A 129 7.27 21.22 -0.41
N GLU A 130 7.13 20.91 0.88
CA GLU A 130 8.15 20.13 1.63
C GLU A 130 8.31 18.74 1.02
N MET A 131 7.20 18.05 0.74
CA MET A 131 7.21 16.72 0.13
C MET A 131 7.83 16.75 -1.28
N ALA A 132 7.55 17.79 -2.07
CA ALA A 132 8.16 17.97 -3.38
C ALA A 132 9.67 18.24 -3.26
N ALA A 133 10.09 19.07 -2.32
CA ALA A 133 11.50 19.34 -2.06
C ALA A 133 12.24 18.07 -1.66
N ASP A 134 11.65 17.24 -0.80
CA ASP A 134 12.22 15.93 -0.41
C ASP A 134 12.31 14.99 -1.62
N PHE A 135 11.28 14.94 -2.45
CA PHE A 135 11.28 14.13 -3.66
C PHE A 135 12.42 14.52 -4.61
N PHE A 136 12.59 15.81 -4.88
CA PHE A 136 13.67 16.29 -5.78
C PHE A 136 15.06 16.31 -5.14
N SER A 137 15.18 16.03 -3.84
CA SER A 137 16.48 15.82 -3.19
C SER A 137 17.12 14.47 -3.57
N GLY A 138 16.34 13.55 -4.14
CA GLY A 138 16.82 12.26 -4.64
C GLY A 138 17.89 12.41 -5.74
N LYS A 139 18.76 11.41 -5.82
CA LYS A 139 19.79 11.37 -6.87
C LYS A 139 19.23 10.91 -8.21
N LYS A 140 18.18 10.10 -8.16
CA LYS A 140 17.53 9.50 -9.34
C LYS A 140 16.00 9.59 -9.21
N PRO A 141 15.43 10.80 -9.16
CA PRO A 141 13.98 10.96 -9.09
C PRO A 141 13.34 10.52 -10.42
N MET A 142 12.27 9.75 -10.31
CA MET A 142 11.50 9.24 -11.45
C MET A 142 10.03 9.54 -11.25
N ILE A 143 9.38 10.00 -12.32
CA ILE A 143 7.94 10.30 -12.35
C ILE A 143 7.29 9.34 -13.35
N ILE A 144 6.27 8.64 -12.91
CA ILE A 144 5.42 7.80 -13.77
C ILE A 144 4.08 8.48 -13.95
N LEU A 145 3.69 8.68 -15.19
CA LEU A 145 2.35 9.13 -15.56
C LEU A 145 1.56 7.91 -16.03
N GLY A 146 0.65 7.45 -15.19
CA GLY A 146 -0.30 6.39 -15.50
C GLY A 146 -1.52 6.93 -16.24
N GLN A 147 -2.64 6.23 -16.16
CA GLN A 147 -3.90 6.70 -16.73
C GLN A 147 -4.33 8.02 -16.04
N LEU A 148 -4.48 9.07 -16.82
CA LEU A 148 -4.96 10.37 -16.36
C LEU A 148 -6.39 10.63 -16.85
N ILE A 149 -7.13 11.44 -16.12
CA ILE A 149 -8.45 11.90 -16.54
C ILE A 149 -8.29 13.18 -17.37
N PRO A 150 -8.97 13.33 -18.52
CA PRO A 150 -8.78 14.46 -19.42
C PRO A 150 -8.94 15.84 -18.77
N GLU A 151 -9.79 15.96 -17.74
CA GLU A 151 -10.02 17.23 -17.04
C GLU A 151 -8.79 17.72 -16.25
N VAL A 152 -7.85 16.84 -15.93
CA VAL A 152 -6.62 17.18 -15.19
C VAL A 152 -5.51 17.70 -16.11
N VAL A 153 -5.65 17.48 -17.41
CA VAL A 153 -4.59 17.69 -18.42
C VAL A 153 -4.34 19.15 -18.81
N GLY A 154 -5.29 20.05 -18.56
CA GLY A 154 -5.31 21.40 -19.16
C GLY A 154 -4.12 22.33 -18.89
N ASN A 155 -3.32 22.13 -17.84
CA ASN A 155 -2.15 22.97 -17.49
C ASN A 155 -0.88 22.17 -17.26
N THR A 156 -0.84 20.89 -17.65
CA THR A 156 0.22 19.96 -17.27
C THR A 156 1.43 19.99 -18.22
N LEU A 157 1.29 20.44 -19.45
CA LEU A 157 2.37 20.40 -20.45
C LEU A 157 3.59 21.23 -20.02
N ASP A 158 3.38 22.46 -19.59
CA ASP A 158 4.47 23.33 -19.13
C ASP A 158 5.15 22.79 -17.87
N ALA A 159 4.35 22.21 -16.97
CA ALA A 159 4.85 21.56 -15.76
C ALA A 159 5.71 20.33 -16.10
N ILE A 160 5.27 19.49 -17.02
CA ILE A 160 6.01 18.28 -17.45
C ILE A 160 7.34 18.68 -18.11
N GLU A 161 7.36 19.69 -18.97
CA GLU A 161 8.60 20.18 -19.59
C GLU A 161 9.59 20.76 -18.54
N ALA A 162 9.07 21.40 -17.51
CA ALA A 162 9.90 21.84 -16.38
C ALA A 162 10.47 20.65 -15.58
N LEU A 163 9.63 19.64 -15.31
CA LEU A 163 9.98 18.45 -14.54
C LEU A 163 10.99 17.54 -15.25
N LYS A 164 10.97 17.48 -16.59
CA LYS A 164 11.98 16.75 -17.40
C LYS A 164 13.42 17.21 -17.16
N LYS A 165 13.61 18.42 -16.63
CA LYS A 165 14.94 18.94 -16.27
C LYS A 165 15.48 18.38 -14.95
N CYS A 166 14.59 17.84 -14.10
CA CYS A 166 14.91 17.44 -12.74
C CYS A 166 14.67 15.96 -12.49
N ALA A 167 13.86 15.28 -13.32
CA ALA A 167 13.49 13.87 -13.13
C ALA A 167 13.37 13.14 -14.46
N VAL A 168 13.51 11.83 -14.42
CA VAL A 168 13.13 10.95 -15.55
C VAL A 168 11.60 10.81 -15.52
N ILE A 169 10.94 11.13 -16.64
CA ILE A 169 9.49 10.98 -16.76
C ILE A 169 9.19 9.82 -17.69
N ILE A 170 8.42 8.86 -17.22
CA ILE A 170 7.89 7.74 -18.00
C ILE A 170 6.39 7.92 -18.12
N GLN A 171 5.89 7.91 -19.34
CA GLN A 171 4.48 8.02 -19.65
C GLN A 171 3.93 6.70 -20.15
N GLU A 172 2.85 6.23 -19.52
CA GLU A 172 2.10 5.06 -19.97
C GLU A 172 1.23 5.40 -21.18
N LYS A 173 0.91 4.37 -22.00
CA LYS A 173 0.05 4.52 -23.17
C LYS A 173 -1.38 5.00 -22.88
N LEU A 174 -1.83 4.85 -21.63
CA LEU A 174 -3.13 5.33 -21.16
C LEU A 174 -3.07 6.73 -20.56
N ALA A 175 -1.88 7.32 -20.41
CA ALA A 175 -1.76 8.75 -20.21
C ALA A 175 -2.11 9.43 -21.54
N ASP A 176 -2.80 10.57 -21.48
CA ASP A 176 -3.30 11.26 -22.66
C ASP A 176 -2.16 11.55 -23.66
N ASP A 177 -2.34 11.17 -24.94
CA ASP A 177 -1.35 11.38 -26.01
C ASP A 177 -1.04 12.86 -26.25
N ASP A 178 -1.94 13.78 -25.85
CA ASP A 178 -1.72 15.22 -25.91
C ASP A 178 -0.68 15.72 -24.89
N ILE A 179 -0.32 14.93 -23.89
CA ILE A 179 0.67 15.30 -22.85
C ILE A 179 2.10 15.12 -23.35
N ALA A 180 2.40 14.05 -24.04
CA ALA A 180 3.68 13.82 -24.69
C ALA A 180 3.55 12.61 -25.66
N PRO A 181 4.37 12.54 -26.73
CA PRO A 181 4.34 11.39 -27.62
C PRO A 181 4.71 10.12 -26.87
N ALA A 182 4.02 9.02 -27.22
CA ALA A 182 4.23 7.71 -26.62
C ALA A 182 5.74 7.33 -26.66
N GLN A 183 6.28 7.01 -25.49
CA GLN A 183 7.68 6.62 -25.37
C GLN A 183 7.84 5.10 -25.56
N PRO A 184 8.94 4.62 -26.16
CA PRO A 184 9.22 3.19 -26.30
C PRO A 184 9.72 2.60 -24.95
N THR A 185 8.91 2.74 -23.90
CA THR A 185 9.29 2.37 -22.52
C THR A 185 9.68 0.90 -22.40
N ASP A 186 8.93 0.00 -23.03
CA ASP A 186 9.22 -1.44 -22.95
C ASP A 186 10.52 -1.81 -23.65
N GLU A 187 10.86 -1.14 -24.75
CA GLU A 187 12.11 -1.34 -25.49
C GLU A 187 13.30 -0.83 -24.67
N VAL A 188 13.17 0.35 -24.07
CA VAL A 188 14.21 0.91 -23.20
C VAL A 188 14.43 0.02 -21.98
N LEU A 189 13.37 -0.40 -21.29
CA LEU A 189 13.46 -1.30 -20.15
C LEU A 189 14.04 -2.67 -20.52
N LYS A 190 13.81 -3.14 -21.75
CA LYS A 190 14.46 -4.35 -22.27
C LYS A 190 15.96 -4.16 -22.47
N MET A 191 16.38 -2.99 -22.92
CA MET A 191 17.79 -2.68 -23.18
C MET A 191 18.59 -2.52 -21.89
N ILE A 192 18.04 -1.85 -20.88
CA ILE A 192 18.71 -1.67 -19.58
C ILE A 192 18.73 -2.94 -18.74
N GLY A 193 17.81 -3.90 -19.02
CA GLY A 193 17.75 -5.19 -18.31
C GLY A 193 17.50 -5.04 -16.83
N GLU A 194 18.36 -5.69 -16.03
CA GLU A 194 18.28 -5.68 -14.56
C GLU A 194 19.34 -4.76 -13.91
N ASP A 195 19.88 -3.81 -14.64
CA ASP A 195 20.92 -2.91 -14.13
C ASP A 195 20.32 -1.94 -13.09
N GLU A 196 20.70 -2.13 -11.83
CA GLU A 196 20.26 -1.32 -10.71
C GLU A 196 20.69 0.16 -10.81
N ALA A 197 21.66 0.48 -11.69
CA ALA A 197 22.05 1.87 -11.92
C ALA A 197 20.90 2.74 -12.43
N TYR A 198 19.92 2.15 -13.09
CA TYR A 198 18.74 2.84 -13.62
C TYR A 198 17.55 2.85 -12.67
N HIS A 199 17.59 2.10 -11.57
CA HIS A 199 16.49 2.10 -10.61
C HIS A 199 16.37 3.46 -9.90
N PRO A 200 15.15 4.03 -9.78
CA PRO A 200 14.93 5.26 -9.05
C PRO A 200 15.18 5.06 -7.55
N ASP A 201 15.66 6.10 -6.91
CA ASP A 201 15.70 6.18 -5.45
C ASP A 201 14.50 6.94 -4.87
N HIS A 202 13.89 7.85 -5.68
CA HIS A 202 12.65 8.52 -5.36
C HIS A 202 11.66 8.33 -6.53
N LEU A 203 10.45 7.91 -6.21
CA LEU A 203 9.39 7.61 -7.17
C LEU A 203 8.16 8.47 -6.91
N LEU A 204 7.67 9.15 -7.94
CA LEU A 204 6.35 9.79 -7.95
C LEU A 204 5.51 9.11 -9.03
N TYR A 205 4.41 8.50 -8.62
CA TYR A 205 3.45 7.90 -9.52
C TYR A 205 2.14 8.68 -9.51
N ILE A 206 1.70 9.17 -10.66
CA ILE A 206 0.49 9.98 -10.82
C ILE A 206 -0.50 9.27 -11.72
N GLY A 207 -1.74 9.16 -11.28
CA GLY A 207 -2.84 8.60 -12.04
C GLY A 207 -3.19 7.15 -11.71
N GLY A 208 -3.83 6.48 -12.67
CA GLY A 208 -4.37 5.15 -12.54
C GLY A 208 -3.43 4.05 -13.03
N THR A 209 -3.96 3.07 -13.74
CA THR A 209 -3.28 1.81 -14.07
C THR A 209 -1.99 1.97 -14.89
N ILE A 210 -0.93 1.24 -14.49
CA ILE A 210 0.25 0.97 -15.31
C ILE A 210 -0.03 -0.28 -16.16
N VAL A 211 -0.04 -0.15 -17.49
CA VAL A 211 -0.30 -1.26 -18.42
C VAL A 211 0.95 -2.11 -18.63
N SER A 212 2.12 -1.47 -18.78
CA SER A 212 3.38 -2.17 -19.03
C SER A 212 3.72 -3.15 -17.90
N LYS A 213 3.75 -4.45 -18.23
CA LYS A 213 4.21 -5.50 -17.30
C LYS A 213 5.68 -5.30 -16.93
N ARG A 214 6.51 -4.84 -17.88
CA ARG A 214 7.94 -4.61 -17.65
C ARG A 214 8.17 -3.46 -16.70
N LEU A 215 7.43 -2.36 -16.89
CA LEU A 215 7.53 -1.22 -15.99
C LEU A 215 7.12 -1.61 -14.57
N ARG A 216 6.02 -2.35 -14.39
CA ARG A 216 5.63 -2.85 -13.06
C ARG A 216 6.70 -3.72 -12.42
N GLN A 217 7.33 -4.63 -13.19
CA GLN A 217 8.40 -5.48 -12.68
C GLN A 217 9.66 -4.69 -12.33
N PHE A 218 10.01 -3.69 -13.15
CA PHE A 218 11.12 -2.79 -12.90
C PHE A 218 10.90 -1.98 -11.60
N LEU A 219 9.71 -1.41 -11.42
CA LEU A 219 9.38 -0.64 -10.22
C LEU A 219 9.40 -1.51 -8.94
N ARG A 220 8.87 -2.73 -9.00
CA ARG A 220 8.89 -3.68 -7.87
C ARG A 220 10.30 -4.07 -7.43
N LYS A 221 11.26 -4.10 -8.36
CA LYS A 221 12.68 -4.35 -8.06
C LYS A 221 13.39 -3.10 -7.54
N SER A 222 12.82 -1.93 -7.72
CA SER A 222 13.40 -0.66 -7.30
C SER A 222 13.21 -0.47 -5.80
N LYS A 223 14.29 -0.39 -5.05
CA LYS A 223 14.26 -0.14 -3.60
C LYS A 223 14.23 1.38 -3.35
N CYS A 224 13.07 1.99 -3.63
CA CYS A 224 12.89 3.42 -3.45
C CYS A 224 12.96 3.80 -1.96
N LYS A 225 13.67 4.88 -1.66
CA LYS A 225 13.70 5.50 -0.32
C LYS A 225 12.41 6.28 -0.05
N MET A 226 11.85 6.86 -1.11
CA MET A 226 10.61 7.60 -1.09
C MET A 226 9.75 7.18 -2.27
N SER A 227 8.48 6.88 -2.00
CA SER A 227 7.49 6.60 -3.03
C SER A 227 6.23 7.39 -2.73
N ILE A 228 5.78 8.19 -3.69
CA ILE A 228 4.57 9.01 -3.60
C ILE A 228 3.62 8.54 -4.68
N VAL A 229 2.38 8.25 -4.30
CA VAL A 229 1.31 7.91 -5.24
C VAL A 229 0.21 8.96 -5.16
N VAL A 230 -0.11 9.57 -6.29
CA VAL A 230 -1.20 10.52 -6.44
C VAL A 230 -2.29 9.88 -7.29
N ASN A 231 -3.45 9.59 -6.71
CA ASN A 231 -4.60 9.04 -7.42
C ASN A 231 -5.91 9.60 -6.88
N GLU A 232 -6.96 9.55 -7.68
CA GLU A 232 -8.28 10.05 -7.31
C GLU A 232 -9.10 9.05 -6.48
N SER A 233 -8.76 7.77 -6.54
CA SER A 233 -9.55 6.72 -5.89
C SER A 233 -9.39 6.71 -4.36
N GLY A 234 -8.36 7.37 -3.84
CA GLY A 234 -8.00 7.29 -2.42
C GLY A 234 -7.54 5.87 -1.99
N ALA A 235 -7.34 4.98 -2.97
CA ALA A 235 -6.86 3.63 -2.68
C ALA A 235 -5.39 3.68 -2.23
N CYS A 236 -5.07 2.85 -1.26
CA CYS A 236 -3.70 2.61 -0.85
C CYS A 236 -3.03 1.72 -1.92
N CYS A 237 -2.53 2.36 -2.99
CA CYS A 237 -1.77 1.66 -4.02
C CYS A 237 -0.32 1.59 -3.60
N ASP A 238 0.20 0.38 -3.52
CA ASP A 238 1.57 0.09 -3.19
C ASP A 238 2.19 -0.73 -4.32
N THR A 239 3.03 -0.11 -5.13
CA THR A 239 3.63 -0.71 -6.33
C THR A 239 5.09 -1.08 -6.11
#